data_ddec9525c5807b321c77a4ee1d119fdc
#
_entry.id   ddec9525c5807b321c77a4ee1d119fdc
#
_cell.length_a   1.000
_cell.length_b   1.000
_cell.length_c   1.000
_cell.angle_alpha   90.00
_cell.angle_beta   90.00
_cell.angle_gamma   90.00
#
_symmetry.space_group_name_H-M   'P 1'
#
loop_
_entity.id
_entity.type
_entity.pdbx_description
1 polymer ?
#
loop_
_entity_poly.entity_id
_entity_poly.type
_entity_poly.pdbx_seq_one_letter_code
_entity_poly.pdbx_strand_id
1 'polypeptide(L)'
;MPPLQRKWLLHTIILTSLNLRNILFQNLIRRWDSHLRKYADRNLNRSDLVKDKNFQNIYSKVGPRKSKYTLAPMERCYSLYKAIKYVTKANISGDIVECGVWRGGSAMLAALTLMENQETHRKIYLYDTYEGMSEPTDKDIDIHGVAYRLLWKKEKELLTVSLDEVKKNMSSTGYPKENIIFVKGMVEDTIPNTVPNQVALLRLDTDLYESTYHELIHLYPRVSSQGVVIIDDYGHFQG
;
A
#
# COMPACT_ATOMS: atom_id res chain seq x y z
N MET A 1 -0.18 -13.11 -36.59
CA MET A 1 -0.41 -12.24 -35.43
C MET A 1 -1.58 -12.82 -34.65
N PRO A 2 -1.44 -13.09 -33.34
CA PRO A 2 -2.50 -13.65 -32.52
C PRO A 2 -3.66 -12.65 -32.37
N PRO A 3 -4.92 -13.12 -32.15
CA PRO A 3 -6.12 -12.26 -32.17
C PRO A 3 -6.15 -11.14 -31.13
N LEU A 4 -5.34 -11.18 -30.11
CA LEU A 4 -5.21 -10.15 -29.09
C LEU A 4 -4.54 -8.85 -29.61
N GLN A 5 -3.55 -8.96 -30.49
CA GLN A 5 -2.86 -7.77 -31.04
C GLN A 5 -3.72 -6.95 -32.01
N ARG A 6 -4.65 -7.57 -32.72
CA ARG A 6 -5.59 -6.84 -33.60
C ARG A 6 -6.61 -5.99 -32.84
N LYS A 7 -6.98 -6.36 -31.61
CA LYS A 7 -7.89 -5.56 -30.78
C LYS A 7 -7.25 -4.26 -30.28
N TRP A 8 -5.94 -4.26 -30.04
CA TRP A 8 -5.21 -3.06 -29.58
C TRP A 8 -5.09 -1.99 -30.67
N LEU A 9 -4.82 -2.38 -31.91
CA LEU A 9 -4.69 -1.44 -33.03
C LEU A 9 -6.00 -0.72 -33.37
N LEU A 10 -7.13 -1.39 -33.29
CA LEU A 10 -8.45 -0.78 -33.54
C LEU A 10 -8.86 0.22 -32.44
N HIS A 11 -8.44 0.06 -31.19
CA HIS A 11 -8.73 0.98 -30.09
C HIS A 11 -7.89 2.27 -30.16
N THR A 12 -6.67 2.19 -30.62
CA THR A 12 -5.76 3.35 -30.73
C THR A 12 -6.20 4.33 -31.83
N ILE A 13 -6.83 3.85 -32.89
CA ILE A 13 -7.22 4.69 -34.05
C ILE A 13 -8.52 5.50 -33.77
N ILE A 14 -9.40 5.04 -32.91
CA ILE A 14 -10.69 5.72 -32.59
C ILE A 14 -10.52 6.85 -31.57
N LEU A 15 -9.40 6.93 -30.87
CA LEU A 15 -9.19 7.82 -29.74
C LEU A 15 -8.54 9.18 -30.06
N THR A 16 -8.49 9.69 -31.30
CA THR A 16 -7.81 10.95 -31.64
C THR A 16 -8.66 12.22 -31.80
N SER A 17 -9.94 12.27 -31.40
CA SER A 17 -10.75 13.50 -31.41
C SER A 17 -11.69 13.65 -30.21
N LEU A 18 -11.53 14.76 -29.47
CA LEU A 18 -12.46 15.40 -28.53
C LEU A 18 -12.61 14.87 -27.07
N ASN A 19 -12.95 15.79 -26.17
CA ASN A 19 -13.16 15.63 -24.72
C ASN A 19 -14.10 14.49 -24.27
N LEU A 20 -14.90 13.92 -25.16
CA LEU A 20 -15.71 12.71 -24.95
C LEU A 20 -14.87 11.46 -24.71
N ARG A 21 -13.59 11.48 -25.08
CA ARG A 21 -12.67 10.36 -24.94
C ARG A 21 -12.31 10.07 -23.49
N ASN A 22 -12.12 11.10 -22.68
CA ASN A 22 -11.76 10.90 -21.26
C ASN A 22 -12.89 10.23 -20.48
N ILE A 23 -14.16 10.56 -20.76
CA ILE A 23 -15.31 9.96 -20.07
C ILE A 23 -15.53 8.52 -20.54
N LEU A 24 -15.40 8.25 -21.85
CA LEU A 24 -15.51 6.90 -22.41
C LEU A 24 -14.35 6.01 -21.98
N PHE A 25 -13.13 6.56 -21.93
CA PHE A 25 -11.93 5.86 -21.50
C PHE A 25 -12.00 5.54 -20.00
N GLN A 26 -12.40 6.48 -19.16
CA GLN A 26 -12.61 6.23 -17.72
C GLN A 26 -13.73 5.20 -17.49
N ASN A 27 -14.79 5.22 -18.26
CA ASN A 27 -15.86 4.23 -18.19
C ASN A 27 -15.40 2.85 -18.71
N LEU A 28 -14.50 2.81 -19.70
CA LEU A 28 -13.92 1.57 -20.19
C LEU A 28 -12.95 0.96 -19.18
N ILE A 29 -12.09 1.78 -18.55
CA ILE A 29 -11.20 1.35 -17.47
C ILE A 29 -12.02 0.83 -16.30
N ARG A 30 -13.05 1.55 -15.85
CA ARG A 30 -13.95 1.07 -14.77
C ARG A 30 -14.65 -0.23 -15.13
N ARG A 31 -15.01 -0.42 -16.39
CA ARG A 31 -15.67 -1.66 -16.88
C ARG A 31 -14.67 -2.83 -16.99
N TRP A 32 -13.42 -2.55 -17.36
CA TRP A 32 -12.32 -3.52 -17.33
C TRP A 32 -11.94 -3.89 -15.90
N ASP A 33 -11.80 -2.91 -15.03
CA ASP A 33 -11.53 -3.11 -13.61
C ASP A 33 -12.65 -3.94 -12.95
N SER A 34 -13.92 -3.69 -13.29
CA SER A 34 -15.04 -4.50 -12.83
C SER A 34 -15.03 -5.95 -13.38
N HIS A 35 -14.49 -6.16 -14.59
CA HIS A 35 -14.35 -7.50 -15.19
C HIS A 35 -13.17 -8.27 -14.58
N LEU A 36 -12.05 -7.59 -14.37
CA LEU A 36 -10.90 -8.15 -13.67
C LEU A 36 -11.24 -8.46 -12.22
N ARG A 37 -11.97 -7.59 -11.53
CA ARG A 37 -12.48 -7.85 -10.16
C ARG A 37 -13.41 -9.06 -10.13
N LYS A 38 -14.34 -9.20 -11.07
CA LYS A 38 -15.21 -10.38 -11.17
C LYS A 38 -14.43 -11.66 -11.49
N TYR A 39 -13.36 -11.57 -12.29
CA TYR A 39 -12.48 -12.71 -12.59
C TYR A 39 -11.63 -13.06 -11.37
N ALA A 40 -11.08 -12.07 -10.70
CA ALA A 40 -10.38 -12.21 -9.43
C ALA A 40 -11.32 -12.79 -8.36
N ASP A 41 -12.54 -12.27 -8.18
CA ASP A 41 -13.52 -12.75 -7.21
C ASP A 41 -13.92 -14.21 -7.44
N ARG A 42 -14.01 -14.68 -8.70
CA ARG A 42 -14.29 -16.11 -9.00
C ARG A 42 -13.11 -17.02 -8.66
N ASN A 43 -11.89 -16.55 -8.84
CA ASN A 43 -10.69 -17.32 -8.51
C ASN A 43 -10.34 -17.22 -7.01
N LEU A 44 -10.66 -16.09 -6.37
CA LEU A 44 -10.53 -15.86 -4.94
C LEU A 44 -11.30 -16.87 -4.09
N ASN A 45 -12.51 -17.27 -4.49
CA ASN A 45 -13.30 -18.29 -3.79
C ASN A 45 -12.60 -19.66 -3.70
N ARG A 46 -11.52 -19.89 -4.46
CA ARG A 46 -10.69 -21.09 -4.41
C ARG A 46 -9.33 -20.86 -3.75
N SER A 47 -9.02 -19.62 -3.39
CA SER A 47 -7.71 -19.22 -2.86
C SER A 47 -7.61 -19.46 -1.35
N ASP A 48 -6.38 -19.67 -0.89
CA ASP A 48 -6.08 -19.89 0.53
C ASP A 48 -6.46 -18.69 1.40
N LEU A 49 -6.44 -17.47 0.85
CA LEU A 49 -6.78 -16.26 1.58
C LEU A 49 -8.25 -16.25 2.08
N VAL A 50 -9.19 -16.82 1.33
CA VAL A 50 -10.61 -16.92 1.75
C VAL A 50 -10.80 -18.01 2.81
N LYS A 51 -9.97 -19.06 2.77
CA LYS A 51 -10.00 -20.18 3.71
C LYS A 51 -9.28 -19.91 5.02
N ASP A 52 -8.33 -18.95 5.03
CA ASP A 52 -7.58 -18.58 6.23
C ASP A 52 -8.49 -17.79 7.18
N LYS A 53 -9.09 -18.51 8.15
CA LYS A 53 -10.04 -17.92 9.12
C LYS A 53 -9.40 -16.84 9.98
N ASN A 54 -8.12 -16.99 10.31
CA ASN A 54 -7.40 -16.02 11.12
C ASN A 54 -7.22 -14.71 10.36
N PHE A 55 -6.77 -14.83 9.10
CA PHE A 55 -6.72 -13.65 8.22
C PHE A 55 -8.08 -12.99 8.06
N GLN A 56 -9.14 -13.78 7.77
CA GLN A 56 -10.49 -13.23 7.60
C GLN A 56 -10.98 -12.49 8.85
N ASN A 57 -10.68 -12.99 10.04
CA ASN A 57 -11.00 -12.32 11.29
C ASN A 57 -10.27 -10.98 11.42
N ILE A 58 -8.95 -10.93 11.17
CA ILE A 58 -8.16 -9.71 11.20
C ILE A 58 -8.62 -8.74 10.11
N TYR A 59 -8.73 -9.20 8.86
CA TYR A 59 -9.16 -8.39 7.73
C TYR A 59 -10.55 -7.78 7.93
N SER A 60 -11.46 -8.49 8.58
CA SER A 60 -12.81 -7.97 8.88
C SER A 60 -12.79 -6.73 9.77
N LYS A 61 -11.71 -6.51 10.54
CA LYS A 61 -11.55 -5.33 11.41
C LYS A 61 -10.97 -4.12 10.67
N VAL A 62 -10.16 -4.36 9.63
CA VAL A 62 -9.40 -3.29 8.95
C VAL A 62 -9.79 -3.11 7.49
N GLY A 63 -10.39 -4.10 6.86
CA GLY A 63 -10.69 -4.12 5.44
C GLY A 63 -11.74 -3.08 4.99
N PRO A 64 -11.73 -2.71 3.70
CA PRO A 64 -12.53 -1.60 3.16
C PRO A 64 -14.05 -1.80 3.26
N ARG A 65 -14.52 -3.04 3.31
CA ARG A 65 -15.97 -3.35 3.34
C ARG A 65 -16.63 -3.02 4.67
N LYS A 66 -15.89 -3.09 5.79
CA LYS A 66 -16.46 -2.89 7.14
C LYS A 66 -15.93 -1.66 7.84
N SER A 67 -14.64 -1.39 7.78
CA SER A 67 -13.98 -0.38 8.60
C SER A 67 -13.47 0.82 7.83
N LYS A 68 -13.19 0.70 6.54
CA LYS A 68 -12.62 1.77 5.70
C LYS A 68 -11.26 2.30 6.21
N TYR A 69 -10.45 1.46 6.86
CA TYR A 69 -9.13 1.86 7.35
C TYR A 69 -8.02 1.64 6.31
N THR A 70 -8.26 0.86 5.25
CA THR A 70 -7.31 0.68 4.14
C THR A 70 -8.03 0.72 2.80
N LEU A 71 -7.33 1.20 1.77
CA LEU A 71 -7.75 1.13 0.37
C LEU A 71 -7.17 -0.12 -0.32
N ALA A 72 -6.19 -0.78 0.31
CA ALA A 72 -5.58 -1.97 -0.25
C ALA A 72 -6.60 -3.11 -0.41
N PRO A 73 -6.63 -3.78 -1.56
CA PRO A 73 -7.48 -4.94 -1.78
C PRO A 73 -7.08 -6.11 -0.88
N MET A 74 -7.97 -7.09 -0.75
CA MET A 74 -7.79 -8.23 0.17
C MET A 74 -6.50 -8.99 -0.11
N GLU A 75 -6.09 -9.10 -1.36
CA GLU A 75 -4.87 -9.81 -1.79
C GLU A 75 -3.60 -9.12 -1.26
N ARG A 76 -3.53 -7.78 -1.35
CA ARG A 76 -2.41 -7.02 -0.81
C ARG A 76 -2.37 -7.14 0.72
N CYS A 77 -3.53 -7.04 1.37
CA CYS A 77 -3.65 -7.27 2.81
C CYS A 77 -3.22 -8.69 3.20
N TYR A 78 -3.59 -9.71 2.41
CA TYR A 78 -3.16 -11.09 2.65
C TYR A 78 -1.66 -11.28 2.48
N SER A 79 -1.07 -10.63 1.48
CA SER A 79 0.38 -10.64 1.28
C SER A 79 1.12 -10.06 2.48
N LEU A 80 0.65 -8.92 3.01
CA LEU A 80 1.20 -8.34 4.24
C LEU A 80 1.03 -9.28 5.44
N TYR A 81 -0.15 -9.85 5.65
CA TYR A 81 -0.41 -10.83 6.70
C TYR A 81 0.55 -12.02 6.62
N LYS A 82 0.74 -12.59 5.43
CA LYS A 82 1.68 -13.71 5.21
C LYS A 82 3.12 -13.29 5.45
N ALA A 83 3.51 -12.09 5.05
CA ALA A 83 4.85 -11.56 5.27
C ALA A 83 5.14 -11.40 6.78
N ILE A 84 4.20 -10.86 7.56
CA ILE A 84 4.33 -10.77 9.02
C ILE A 84 4.47 -12.19 9.64
N LYS A 85 3.61 -13.12 9.25
CA LYS A 85 3.71 -14.51 9.74
C LYS A 85 5.05 -15.17 9.38
N TYR A 86 5.56 -14.87 8.19
CA TYR A 86 6.84 -15.40 7.74
C TYR A 86 7.98 -14.85 8.60
N VAL A 87 8.11 -13.53 8.76
CA VAL A 87 9.20 -12.93 9.53
C VAL A 87 9.16 -13.34 11.00
N THR A 88 7.95 -13.51 11.55
CA THR A 88 7.77 -14.05 12.91
C THR A 88 8.19 -15.51 13.01
N LYS A 89 7.68 -16.39 12.13
CA LYS A 89 7.97 -17.82 12.16
C LYS A 89 9.45 -18.13 11.89
N ALA A 90 10.07 -17.38 10.98
CA ALA A 90 11.48 -17.51 10.65
C ALA A 90 12.41 -16.80 11.66
N ASN A 91 11.83 -16.16 12.69
CA ASN A 91 12.56 -15.43 13.73
C ASN A 91 13.52 -14.38 13.15
N ILE A 92 13.07 -13.66 12.10
CA ILE A 92 13.88 -12.62 11.44
C ILE A 92 13.92 -11.40 12.35
N SER A 93 15.13 -10.99 12.74
CA SER A 93 15.33 -9.82 13.61
C SER A 93 14.91 -8.52 12.94
N GLY A 94 14.45 -7.54 13.74
CA GLY A 94 14.14 -6.19 13.31
C GLY A 94 12.68 -5.82 13.48
N ASP A 95 12.41 -4.56 13.20
CA ASP A 95 11.11 -3.93 13.37
C ASP A 95 10.28 -3.97 12.09
N ILE A 96 9.04 -3.53 12.17
CA ILE A 96 8.14 -3.36 11.04
C ILE A 96 8.13 -1.88 10.66
N VAL A 97 8.26 -1.60 9.36
CA VAL A 97 8.27 -0.22 8.84
C VAL A 97 7.22 -0.08 7.76
N GLU A 98 6.42 0.96 7.85
CA GLU A 98 5.49 1.40 6.81
C GLU A 98 5.71 2.87 6.51
N CYS A 99 5.94 3.18 5.23
CA CYS A 99 5.97 4.53 4.68
C CYS A 99 4.72 4.72 3.83
N GLY A 100 3.94 5.80 4.12
CA GLY A 100 2.59 5.96 3.60
C GLY A 100 1.58 5.17 4.42
N VAL A 101 0.88 5.84 5.33
CA VAL A 101 0.07 5.19 6.39
C VAL A 101 -1.43 5.41 6.17
N TRP A 102 -1.80 6.56 5.61
CA TRP A 102 -3.20 6.98 5.47
C TRP A 102 -3.98 6.80 6.78
N ARG A 103 -5.02 5.98 6.82
CA ARG A 103 -5.81 5.70 8.04
C ARG A 103 -5.23 4.61 8.93
N GLY A 104 -4.09 4.04 8.55
CA GLY A 104 -3.38 3.04 9.32
C GLY A 104 -3.87 1.61 9.16
N GLY A 105 -4.69 1.30 8.15
CA GLY A 105 -5.30 -0.03 8.01
C GLY A 105 -4.29 -1.16 7.82
N SER A 106 -3.23 -0.95 7.04
CA SER A 106 -2.16 -1.93 6.85
C SER A 106 -1.33 -2.07 8.14
N ALA A 107 -1.00 -0.97 8.81
CA ALA A 107 -0.34 -0.98 10.12
C ALA A 107 -1.17 -1.71 11.19
N MET A 108 -2.50 -1.48 11.22
CA MET A 108 -3.41 -2.19 12.13
C MET A 108 -3.42 -3.69 11.83
N LEU A 109 -3.43 -4.09 10.55
CA LEU A 109 -3.35 -5.49 10.14
C LEU A 109 -2.03 -6.11 10.60
N ALA A 110 -0.91 -5.40 10.43
CA ALA A 110 0.40 -5.84 10.91
C ALA A 110 0.40 -6.02 12.43
N ALA A 111 -0.08 -5.04 13.19
CA ALA A 111 -0.18 -5.09 14.65
C ALA A 111 -1.04 -6.28 15.13
N LEU A 112 -2.23 -6.45 14.56
CA LEU A 112 -3.12 -7.56 14.90
C LEU A 112 -2.51 -8.93 14.56
N THR A 113 -1.76 -9.01 13.45
CA THR A 113 -1.07 -10.24 13.07
C THR A 113 0.09 -10.56 14.00
N LEU A 114 0.86 -9.55 14.42
CA LEU A 114 1.91 -9.71 15.43
C LEU A 114 1.34 -10.21 16.76
N MET A 115 0.22 -9.61 17.21
CA MET A 115 -0.47 -10.05 18.44
C MET A 115 -0.96 -11.50 18.35
N GLU A 116 -1.51 -11.91 17.20
CA GLU A 116 -1.92 -13.30 16.96
C GLU A 116 -0.75 -14.26 17.11
N ASN A 117 0.47 -13.82 16.73
CA ASN A 117 1.69 -14.62 16.85
C ASN A 117 2.45 -14.39 18.17
N GLN A 118 1.86 -13.67 19.14
CA GLN A 118 2.45 -13.34 20.45
C GLN A 118 3.77 -12.53 20.35
N GLU A 119 3.93 -11.77 19.27
CA GLU A 119 5.11 -10.95 18.94
C GLU A 119 4.82 -9.47 19.18
N THR A 120 4.67 -9.07 20.45
CA THR A 120 4.31 -7.68 20.79
C THR A 120 5.50 -6.79 21.13
N HIS A 121 6.72 -7.32 21.08
CA HIS A 121 7.93 -6.58 21.42
C HIS A 121 8.53 -5.80 20.23
N ARG A 122 8.15 -6.12 18.98
CA ARG A 122 8.62 -5.40 17.81
C ARG A 122 8.04 -4.01 17.75
N LYS A 123 8.84 -3.03 17.34
CA LYS A 123 8.34 -1.69 17.04
C LYS A 123 7.70 -1.67 15.65
N ILE A 124 6.68 -0.82 15.51
CA ILE A 124 6.04 -0.51 14.23
C ILE A 124 6.29 0.96 13.96
N TYR A 125 7.14 1.26 12.98
CA TYR A 125 7.45 2.62 12.54
C TYR A 125 6.50 3.04 11.44
N LEU A 126 5.85 4.18 11.61
CA LEU A 126 4.81 4.70 10.72
C LEU A 126 5.21 6.09 10.25
N TYR A 127 5.71 6.16 9.01
CA TYR A 127 6.13 7.41 8.37
C TYR A 127 5.02 7.93 7.48
N ASP A 128 4.57 9.14 7.73
CA ASP A 128 3.56 9.81 6.91
C ASP A 128 3.62 11.32 7.18
N THR A 129 3.22 12.12 6.23
CA THR A 129 3.01 13.55 6.45
C THR A 129 1.86 13.80 7.42
N TYR A 130 0.86 12.92 7.42
CA TYR A 130 -0.45 13.08 8.09
C TYR A 130 -1.17 14.38 7.67
N GLU A 131 -0.82 14.87 6.48
CA GLU A 131 -1.34 16.06 5.82
C GLU A 131 -1.63 15.82 4.33
N GLY A 132 -1.62 14.54 3.93
CA GLY A 132 -1.82 14.08 2.55
C GLY A 132 -0.53 13.99 1.75
N MET A 133 -0.66 13.63 0.49
CA MET A 133 0.48 13.38 -0.42
C MET A 133 1.29 14.64 -0.69
N SER A 134 2.60 14.47 -0.86
CA SER A 134 3.51 15.48 -1.41
C SER A 134 3.17 15.80 -2.87
N GLU A 135 3.73 16.87 -3.40
CA GLU A 135 3.52 17.23 -4.81
C GLU A 135 4.33 16.31 -5.73
N PRO A 136 3.70 15.70 -6.77
CA PRO A 136 4.39 14.86 -7.72
C PRO A 136 5.38 15.65 -8.58
N THR A 137 6.43 14.97 -9.00
CA THR A 137 7.42 15.48 -9.95
C THR A 137 7.09 15.06 -11.39
N ASP A 138 7.94 15.44 -12.33
CA ASP A 138 7.80 15.00 -13.73
C ASP A 138 8.18 13.52 -13.94
N LYS A 139 8.73 12.86 -12.90
CA LYS A 139 9.02 11.43 -12.92
C LYS A 139 7.78 10.58 -12.61
N ASP A 140 6.75 11.18 -11.99
CA ASP A 140 5.55 10.48 -11.57
C ASP A 140 4.56 10.38 -12.75
N ILE A 141 4.87 9.46 -13.66
CA ILE A 141 4.10 9.14 -14.86
C ILE A 141 3.55 7.73 -14.70
N ASP A 142 2.24 7.55 -14.84
CA ASP A 142 1.62 6.23 -14.75
C ASP A 142 2.00 5.33 -15.94
N ILE A 143 1.67 4.03 -15.84
CA ILE A 143 1.94 3.05 -16.90
C ILE A 143 1.27 3.38 -18.25
N HIS A 144 0.32 4.32 -18.28
CA HIS A 144 -0.38 4.78 -19.47
C HIS A 144 0.23 6.08 -20.05
N GLY A 145 1.29 6.61 -19.44
CA GLY A 145 1.93 7.85 -19.86
C GLY A 145 1.23 9.12 -19.36
N VAL A 146 0.37 9.01 -18.34
CA VAL A 146 -0.34 10.16 -17.76
C VAL A 146 0.44 10.70 -16.57
N ALA A 147 0.74 12.02 -16.59
CA ALA A 147 1.40 12.66 -15.46
C ALA A 147 0.47 12.69 -14.23
N TYR A 148 0.93 12.17 -13.12
CA TYR A 148 0.15 12.03 -11.88
C TYR A 148 -0.29 13.39 -11.31
N ARG A 149 0.46 14.47 -11.59
CA ARG A 149 0.11 15.85 -11.21
C ARG A 149 -1.31 16.26 -11.62
N LEU A 150 -1.87 15.65 -12.67
CA LEU A 150 -3.24 15.92 -13.13
C LEU A 150 -4.31 15.40 -12.17
N LEU A 151 -3.99 14.39 -11.37
CA LEU A 151 -4.90 13.75 -10.42
C LEU A 151 -4.61 14.17 -8.97
N TRP A 152 -3.40 14.61 -8.70
CA TRP A 152 -2.85 14.85 -7.37
C TRP A 152 -3.73 15.68 -6.44
N LYS A 153 -4.25 16.82 -6.88
CA LYS A 153 -5.05 17.72 -6.01
C LYS A 153 -6.26 17.00 -5.42
N LYS A 154 -6.95 16.20 -6.24
CA LYS A 154 -8.13 15.45 -5.80
C LYS A 154 -7.76 14.31 -4.87
N GLU A 155 -6.68 13.61 -5.17
CA GLU A 155 -6.22 12.49 -4.37
C GLU A 155 -5.62 12.95 -3.05
N LYS A 156 -4.89 14.07 -3.03
CA LYS A 156 -4.41 14.69 -1.80
C LYS A 156 -5.53 14.94 -0.80
N GLU A 157 -6.66 15.51 -1.23
CA GLU A 157 -7.82 15.73 -0.36
C GLU A 157 -8.37 14.41 0.20
N LEU A 158 -8.47 13.37 -0.63
CA LEU A 158 -8.96 12.05 -0.23
C LEU A 158 -8.02 11.35 0.73
N LEU A 159 -6.71 11.51 0.56
CA LEU A 159 -5.66 10.83 1.31
C LEU A 159 -5.20 11.63 2.55
N THR A 160 -5.74 12.82 2.77
CA THR A 160 -5.43 13.59 3.98
C THR A 160 -6.12 13.00 5.20
N VAL A 161 -5.31 12.53 6.15
CA VAL A 161 -5.77 11.96 7.43
C VAL A 161 -4.88 12.45 8.56
N SER A 162 -5.47 12.94 9.64
CA SER A 162 -4.71 13.49 10.75
C SER A 162 -3.98 12.40 11.56
N LEU A 163 -2.83 12.77 12.12
CA LEU A 163 -2.09 11.90 13.04
C LEU A 163 -2.95 11.39 14.21
N ASP A 164 -3.84 12.23 14.74
CA ASP A 164 -4.69 11.86 15.87
C ASP A 164 -5.72 10.78 15.49
N GLU A 165 -6.26 10.85 14.26
CA GLU A 165 -7.12 9.78 13.74
C GLU A 165 -6.35 8.45 13.66
N VAL A 166 -5.13 8.48 13.09
CA VAL A 166 -4.30 7.27 12.97
C VAL A 166 -3.89 6.72 14.33
N LYS A 167 -3.52 7.58 15.30
CA LYS A 167 -3.24 7.16 16.69
C LYS A 167 -4.45 6.48 17.34
N LYS A 168 -5.66 7.03 17.13
CA LYS A 168 -6.90 6.44 17.62
C LYS A 168 -7.15 5.06 16.99
N ASN A 169 -6.95 4.96 15.67
CA ASN A 169 -7.12 3.72 14.92
C ASN A 169 -6.13 2.65 15.42
N MET A 170 -4.84 2.97 15.51
CA MET A 170 -3.81 2.07 16.01
C MET A 170 -4.08 1.64 17.47
N SER A 171 -4.52 2.57 18.31
CA SER A 171 -4.87 2.26 19.72
C SER A 171 -6.01 1.25 19.83
N SER A 172 -6.93 1.20 18.86
CA SER A 172 -8.04 0.25 18.84
C SER A 172 -7.61 -1.20 18.61
N THR A 173 -6.37 -1.44 18.16
CA THR A 173 -5.83 -2.79 17.98
C THR A 173 -5.45 -3.46 19.29
N GLY A 174 -5.14 -2.67 20.33
CA GLY A 174 -4.59 -3.17 21.60
C GLY A 174 -3.09 -3.48 21.55
N TYR A 175 -2.39 -3.17 20.45
CA TYR A 175 -0.93 -3.29 20.39
C TYR A 175 -0.26 -2.34 21.38
N PRO A 176 0.88 -2.74 22.03
CA PRO A 176 1.57 -1.86 23.00
C PRO A 176 1.91 -0.50 22.38
N LYS A 177 1.43 0.57 23.03
CA LYS A 177 1.54 1.94 22.50
C LYS A 177 2.99 2.40 22.41
N GLU A 178 3.83 1.95 23.34
CA GLU A 178 5.27 2.23 23.39
C GLU A 178 6.04 1.62 22.21
N ASN A 179 5.46 0.64 21.54
CA ASN A 179 6.03 -0.02 20.37
C ASN A 179 5.45 0.50 19.05
N ILE A 180 4.63 1.57 19.07
CA ILE A 180 4.15 2.25 17.86
C ILE A 180 4.85 3.59 17.75
N ILE A 181 5.69 3.75 16.74
CA ILE A 181 6.50 4.95 16.52
C ILE A 181 5.91 5.73 15.33
N PHE A 182 5.25 6.83 15.62
CA PHE A 182 4.73 7.73 14.60
C PHE A 182 5.79 8.74 14.23
N VAL A 183 6.14 8.83 12.95
CA VAL A 183 7.12 9.78 12.43
C VAL A 183 6.39 10.71 11.46
N LYS A 184 6.06 11.91 11.95
CA LYS A 184 5.32 12.90 11.15
C LYS A 184 6.29 13.77 10.35
N GLY A 185 6.07 13.85 9.04
CA GLY A 185 6.78 14.70 8.09
C GLY A 185 7.02 14.00 6.77
N MET A 186 7.61 14.72 5.83
CA MET A 186 8.10 14.13 4.59
C MET A 186 9.17 13.10 4.91
N VAL A 187 9.19 11.99 4.19
CA VAL A 187 10.21 10.94 4.40
C VAL A 187 11.61 11.47 4.12
N GLU A 188 11.74 12.40 3.18
CA GLU A 188 12.98 13.08 2.83
C GLU A 188 13.57 13.91 4.00
N ASP A 189 12.71 14.42 4.88
CA ASP A 189 13.12 15.22 6.03
C ASP A 189 13.33 14.36 7.29
N THR A 190 12.55 13.29 7.44
CA THR A 190 12.52 12.47 8.65
C THR A 190 13.51 11.31 8.62
N ILE A 191 13.78 10.76 7.46
CA ILE A 191 14.79 9.74 7.19
C ILE A 191 16.06 10.44 6.66
N PRO A 192 17.27 10.16 7.19
CA PRO A 192 17.63 9.08 8.11
C PRO A 192 17.59 9.40 9.60
N ASN A 193 17.05 10.56 10.01
CA ASN A 193 17.14 11.04 11.40
C ASN A 193 16.40 10.10 12.39
N THR A 194 15.28 9.56 11.99
CA THR A 194 14.49 8.59 12.80
C THR A 194 14.33 7.32 12.01
N VAL A 195 15.13 6.30 12.30
CA VAL A 195 15.09 5.00 11.63
C VAL A 195 15.35 3.86 12.60
N PRO A 196 14.75 2.66 12.39
CA PRO A 196 15.09 1.48 13.16
C PRO A 196 16.52 1.01 12.87
N ASN A 197 17.13 0.30 13.82
CA ASN A 197 18.45 -0.30 13.61
C ASN A 197 18.39 -1.44 12.58
N GLN A 198 17.34 -2.28 12.67
CA GLN A 198 17.08 -3.40 11.76
C GLN A 198 15.61 -3.44 11.39
N VAL A 199 15.32 -3.86 10.16
CA VAL A 199 13.98 -3.98 9.60
C VAL A 199 13.71 -5.43 9.21
N ALA A 200 12.71 -6.05 9.82
CA ALA A 200 12.25 -7.37 9.41
C ALA A 200 11.29 -7.30 8.22
N LEU A 201 10.46 -6.25 8.17
CA LEU A 201 9.55 -6.00 7.08
C LEU A 201 9.48 -4.50 6.78
N LEU A 202 9.70 -4.15 5.53
CA LEU A 202 9.61 -2.80 4.97
C LEU A 202 8.46 -2.75 3.96
N ARG A 203 7.45 -1.91 4.22
CA ARG A 203 6.36 -1.62 3.29
C ARG A 203 6.45 -0.18 2.82
N LEU A 204 6.55 0.01 1.50
CA LEU A 204 6.62 1.30 0.82
C LEU A 204 5.30 1.53 0.09
N ASP A 205 4.61 2.63 0.42
CA ASP A 205 3.26 2.98 -0.05
C ASP A 205 3.08 4.51 -0.12
N THR A 206 4.14 5.20 -0.53
CA THR A 206 4.15 6.66 -0.68
C THR A 206 3.85 7.11 -2.11
N ASP A 207 3.60 6.17 -3.02
CA ASP A 207 3.18 6.34 -4.40
C ASP A 207 4.20 7.01 -5.34
N LEU A 208 5.00 7.97 -4.84
CA LEU A 208 5.81 8.85 -5.67
C LEU A 208 7.27 8.39 -5.78
N TYR A 209 7.89 8.72 -6.92
CA TYR A 209 9.26 8.33 -7.24
C TYR A 209 10.28 8.81 -6.21
N GLU A 210 10.26 10.11 -5.88
CA GLU A 210 11.30 10.70 -5.01
C GLU A 210 11.23 10.12 -3.60
N SER A 211 10.05 9.99 -3.01
CA SER A 211 9.86 9.39 -1.69
C SER A 211 10.27 7.93 -1.66
N THR A 212 9.79 7.12 -2.61
CA THR A 212 10.15 5.69 -2.70
C THR A 212 11.65 5.49 -2.92
N TYR A 213 12.28 6.31 -3.77
CA TYR A 213 13.72 6.28 -3.99
C TYR A 213 14.50 6.59 -2.72
N HIS A 214 14.10 7.65 -2.00
CA HIS A 214 14.72 8.05 -0.74
C HIS A 214 14.61 6.95 0.33
N GLU A 215 13.43 6.37 0.48
CA GLU A 215 13.15 5.25 1.39
C GLU A 215 14.03 4.03 1.08
N LEU A 216 14.14 3.66 -0.19
CA LEU A 216 14.97 2.53 -0.60
C LEU A 216 16.44 2.76 -0.28
N ILE A 217 16.99 3.95 -0.53
CA ILE A 217 18.39 4.24 -0.23
C ILE A 217 18.69 4.13 1.28
N HIS A 218 17.79 4.59 2.13
CA HIS A 218 18.05 4.72 3.57
C HIS A 218 17.54 3.54 4.40
N LEU A 219 16.42 2.93 4.01
CA LEU A 219 15.79 1.84 4.78
C LEU A 219 16.17 0.45 4.26
N TYR A 220 16.34 0.27 2.95
CA TYR A 220 16.70 -1.05 2.40
C TYR A 220 18.00 -1.62 2.98
N PRO A 221 19.09 -0.84 3.18
CA PRO A 221 20.32 -1.33 3.80
C PRO A 221 20.14 -1.84 5.25
N ARG A 222 19.01 -1.49 5.90
CA ARG A 222 18.65 -1.91 7.25
C ARG A 222 17.78 -3.17 7.28
N VAL A 223 17.32 -3.62 6.12
CA VAL A 223 16.51 -4.84 6.02
C VAL A 223 17.40 -6.03 6.37
N SER A 224 16.96 -6.79 7.36
CA SER A 224 17.66 -8.00 7.82
C SER A 224 17.77 -9.03 6.69
N SER A 225 18.82 -9.85 6.74
CA SER A 225 18.91 -11.01 5.84
C SER A 225 17.62 -11.82 5.92
N GLN A 226 17.03 -12.15 4.76
CA GLN A 226 15.72 -12.80 4.62
C GLN A 226 14.53 -11.93 5.08
N GLY A 227 14.74 -10.66 5.40
CA GLY A 227 13.64 -9.71 5.62
C GLY A 227 12.81 -9.51 4.36
N VAL A 228 11.62 -8.95 4.53
CA VAL A 228 10.66 -8.76 3.44
C VAL A 228 10.56 -7.28 3.06
N VAL A 229 10.56 -7.00 1.76
CA VAL A 229 10.24 -5.68 1.21
C VAL A 229 8.95 -5.81 0.39
N ILE A 230 7.99 -4.94 0.65
CA ILE A 230 6.73 -4.80 -0.09
C ILE A 230 6.71 -3.40 -0.70
N ILE A 231 6.60 -3.32 -2.01
CA ILE A 231 6.37 -2.06 -2.75
C ILE A 231 4.93 -2.14 -3.25
N ASP A 232 4.05 -1.30 -2.69
CA ASP A 232 2.60 -1.42 -2.91
C ASP A 232 2.21 -1.09 -4.36
N ASP A 233 2.81 -0.04 -4.93
CA ASP A 233 2.49 0.46 -6.25
C ASP A 233 3.42 -0.02 -7.36
N TYR A 234 4.17 -1.10 -7.11
CA TYR A 234 5.03 -1.69 -8.13
C TYR A 234 4.29 -1.97 -9.43
N GLY A 235 4.76 -1.36 -10.52
CA GLY A 235 4.15 -1.47 -11.85
C GLY A 235 2.94 -0.54 -12.07
N HIS A 236 2.65 0.39 -11.16
CA HIS A 236 1.63 1.44 -11.34
C HIS A 236 2.19 2.65 -12.08
N PHE A 237 3.46 2.95 -11.87
CA PHE A 237 4.23 4.02 -12.50
C PHE A 237 5.34 3.47 -13.40
N GLN A 238 5.92 4.35 -14.24
CA GLN A 238 6.99 4.00 -15.18
C GLN A 238 8.39 4.05 -14.52
N GLY A 239 8.52 4.71 -13.38
CA GLY A 239 9.78 4.89 -12.66
C GLY A 239 10.06 3.88 -11.57
#